data_76630fd4976044c8483498c515f41f78
#
_entry.id   76630fd4976044c8483498c515f41f78
#
_cell.length_a   1.000
_cell.length_b   1.000
_cell.length_c   1.000
_cell.angle_alpha   90.00
_cell.angle_beta   90.00
_cell.angle_gamma   90.00
#
_symmetry.space_group_name_H-M   'P 1'
#
loop_
_entity.id
_entity.type
_entity.pdbx_description
1 polymer ?
#
loop_
_entity_poly.entity_id
_entity_poly.type
_entity_poly.pdbx_seq_one_letter_code
_entity_poly.pdbx_strand_id
1 'polypeptide(L)'
;MKLLQIRLLVNDFKKSSNFYKDILGLSISWYEEEMEYALFNNGETKIELLSRKAMAEVVGEENNFFEGESQSKFLLQFEVVDVDKTYNRLRENGIEFITKPHDRKEWRSRIAHFRDPDRNLIEIYKML
;
A
#
# COMPACT_ATOMS: atom_id res chain seq x y z
N MET A 1 -8.69 23.82 4.16
CA MET A 1 -8.62 22.35 4.40
C MET A 1 -7.67 21.74 3.39
N LYS A 2 -6.75 20.87 3.84
CA LYS A 2 -5.75 20.25 2.97
C LYS A 2 -5.62 18.77 3.35
N LEU A 3 -5.74 17.88 2.36
CA LEU A 3 -5.40 16.47 2.58
C LEU A 3 -3.88 16.36 2.65
N LEU A 4 -3.36 16.09 3.84
CA LEU A 4 -1.92 16.08 4.10
C LEU A 4 -1.29 14.74 3.78
N GLN A 5 -1.92 13.66 4.23
CA GLN A 5 -1.37 12.31 4.11
C GLN A 5 -2.46 11.26 4.29
N ILE A 6 -2.16 10.03 3.89
CA ILE A 6 -3.06 8.90 4.07
C ILE A 6 -2.44 8.00 5.15
N ARG A 7 -3.22 7.67 6.17
CA ARG A 7 -2.81 6.73 7.22
C ARG A 7 -3.50 5.40 6.98
N LEU A 8 -2.71 4.36 6.77
CA LEU A 8 -3.20 3.00 6.62
C LEU A 8 -3.20 2.34 8.00
N LEU A 9 -4.33 1.77 8.38
CA LEU A 9 -4.48 1.06 9.64
C LEU A 9 -4.15 -0.42 9.41
N VAL A 10 -3.09 -0.88 10.06
CA VAL A 10 -2.50 -2.18 9.76
C VAL A 10 -2.68 -3.16 10.92
N ASN A 11 -2.89 -4.43 10.59
CA ASN A 11 -3.05 -5.49 11.58
C ASN A 11 -1.70 -5.97 12.11
N ASP A 12 -0.73 -6.16 11.23
CA ASP A 12 0.63 -6.57 11.56
C ASP A 12 1.58 -5.48 11.11
N PHE A 13 1.96 -4.60 12.04
CA PHE A 13 2.77 -3.43 11.76
C PHE A 13 4.13 -3.80 11.13
N LYS A 14 4.79 -4.80 11.68
CA LYS A 14 6.12 -5.19 11.20
C LYS A 14 6.07 -5.73 9.78
N LYS A 15 5.08 -6.57 9.50
CA LYS A 15 4.87 -7.15 8.16
C LYS A 15 4.54 -6.07 7.14
N SER A 16 3.63 -5.15 7.48
CA SER A 16 3.25 -4.05 6.59
C SER A 16 4.39 -3.06 6.38
N SER A 17 5.13 -2.74 7.44
CA SER A 17 6.29 -1.87 7.40
C SER A 17 7.38 -2.44 6.46
N ASN A 18 7.69 -3.73 6.59
CA ASN A 18 8.64 -4.40 5.70
C ASN A 18 8.13 -4.43 4.25
N PHE A 19 6.84 -4.63 4.06
CA PHE A 19 6.25 -4.62 2.72
C PHE A 19 6.49 -3.28 2.01
N TYR A 20 6.12 -2.17 2.64
CA TYR A 20 6.27 -0.86 2.01
C TYR A 20 7.74 -0.43 1.89
N LYS A 21 8.56 -0.74 2.89
CA LYS A 21 9.98 -0.38 2.88
C LYS A 21 10.81 -1.28 1.98
N ASP A 22 10.76 -2.60 2.22
CA ASP A 22 11.70 -3.52 1.60
C ASP A 22 11.22 -4.07 0.26
N ILE A 23 9.92 -4.36 0.12
CA ILE A 23 9.38 -4.91 -1.11
C ILE A 23 9.06 -3.80 -2.11
N LEU A 24 8.31 -2.78 -1.70
CA LEU A 24 7.98 -1.65 -2.58
C LEU A 24 9.10 -0.63 -2.68
N GLY A 25 10.01 -0.58 -1.70
CA GLY A 25 11.17 0.30 -1.74
C GLY A 25 10.87 1.75 -1.40
N LEU A 26 9.83 2.02 -0.61
CA LEU A 26 9.51 3.38 -0.18
C LEU A 26 10.49 3.87 0.89
N SER A 27 10.83 5.15 0.86
CA SER A 27 11.72 5.76 1.84
C SER A 27 11.00 6.04 3.15
N ILE A 28 11.57 5.56 4.26
CA ILE A 28 11.09 5.88 5.60
C ILE A 28 11.60 7.25 6.02
N SER A 29 10.68 8.12 6.49
CA SER A 29 11.01 9.41 7.11
C SER A 29 11.00 9.33 8.62
N TRP A 30 10.15 8.49 9.19
CA TRP A 30 10.02 8.33 10.64
C TRP A 30 9.54 6.92 10.96
N TYR A 31 10.13 6.30 11.97
CA TYR A 31 9.79 4.94 12.39
C TYR A 31 9.84 4.85 13.93
N GLU A 32 8.73 4.44 14.53
CA GLU A 32 8.60 4.25 15.98
C GLU A 32 8.01 2.87 16.27
N GLU A 33 8.86 1.92 16.58
CA GLU A 33 8.45 0.52 16.77
C GLU A 33 7.49 0.34 17.95
N GLU A 34 7.76 1.02 19.07
CA GLU A 34 6.91 0.91 20.27
C GLU A 34 5.52 1.47 20.05
N MET A 35 5.39 2.50 19.23
CA MET A 35 4.10 3.09 18.86
C MET A 35 3.45 2.37 17.69
N GLU A 36 4.16 1.45 17.05
CA GLU A 36 3.74 0.80 15.82
C GLU A 36 3.33 1.82 14.75
N TYR A 37 4.23 2.77 14.53
CA TYR A 37 4.03 3.91 13.60
C TYR A 37 5.18 4.03 12.62
N ALA A 38 4.87 4.28 11.35
CA ALA A 38 5.86 4.58 10.32
C ALA A 38 5.31 5.65 9.37
N LEU A 39 6.19 6.55 8.94
CA LEU A 39 5.88 7.56 7.93
C LEU A 39 6.79 7.33 6.73
N PHE A 40 6.17 7.13 5.58
CA PHE A 40 6.86 7.01 4.30
C PHE A 40 6.64 8.28 3.49
N ASN A 41 7.73 8.88 3.04
CA ASN A 41 7.71 10.05 2.17
C ASN A 41 8.14 9.61 0.77
N ASN A 42 7.19 9.58 -0.15
CA ASN A 42 7.42 9.16 -1.51
C ASN A 42 7.08 10.30 -2.46
N GLY A 43 7.94 11.32 -2.50
CA GLY A 43 7.69 12.54 -3.25
C GLY A 43 6.72 13.45 -2.50
N GLU A 44 5.68 13.91 -3.19
CA GLU A 44 4.68 14.82 -2.60
C GLU A 44 3.62 14.09 -1.77
N THR A 45 3.41 12.81 -2.02
CA THR A 45 2.41 12.02 -1.32
C THR A 45 3.04 11.29 -0.14
N LYS A 46 2.45 11.45 1.03
CA LYS A 46 2.89 10.78 2.25
C LYS A 46 1.92 9.69 2.64
N ILE A 47 2.49 8.54 3.07
CA ILE A 47 1.72 7.40 3.58
C ILE A 47 2.23 7.12 4.98
N GLU A 48 1.31 7.04 5.94
CA GLU A 48 1.61 6.59 7.29
C GLU A 48 1.07 5.18 7.51
N LEU A 49 1.77 4.43 8.35
CA LEU A 49 1.24 3.20 8.92
C LEU A 49 1.05 3.41 10.42
N LEU A 50 -0.08 2.98 10.94
CA LEU A 50 -0.34 2.91 12.38
C LEU A 50 -1.09 1.62 12.66
N SER A 51 -0.76 0.94 13.77
CA SER A 51 -1.48 -0.27 14.11
C SER A 51 -2.98 0.03 14.29
N ARG A 52 -3.81 -0.87 13.78
CA ARG A 52 -5.27 -0.77 13.94
C ARG A 52 -5.65 -0.71 15.41
N LYS A 53 -4.97 -1.47 16.25
CA LYS A 53 -5.18 -1.48 17.70
C LYS A 53 -4.95 -0.10 18.32
N ALA A 54 -3.84 0.56 17.97
CA ALA A 54 -3.54 1.89 18.50
C ALA A 54 -4.60 2.91 18.09
N MET A 55 -5.04 2.87 16.83
CA MET A 55 -6.05 3.79 16.33
C MET A 55 -7.43 3.51 16.95
N ALA A 56 -7.77 2.24 17.18
CA ALA A 56 -9.02 1.85 17.82
C ALA A 56 -9.12 2.45 19.22
N GLU A 57 -8.03 2.48 19.98
CA GLU A 57 -7.98 3.11 21.31
C GLU A 57 -8.27 4.61 21.22
N VAL A 58 -7.74 5.29 20.22
CA VAL A 58 -7.92 6.74 20.04
C VAL A 58 -9.38 7.10 19.73
N VAL A 59 -10.01 6.33 18.85
CA VAL A 59 -11.38 6.63 18.40
C VAL A 59 -12.47 5.89 19.19
N GLY A 60 -12.09 5.04 20.13
CA GLY A 60 -13.04 4.27 20.96
C GLY A 60 -13.71 3.14 20.20
N GLU A 61 -13.10 2.61 19.18
CA GLU A 61 -13.62 1.46 18.42
C GLU A 61 -13.11 0.14 19.01
N GLU A 62 -13.88 -0.93 18.77
CA GLU A 62 -13.39 -2.26 19.05
C GLU A 62 -12.34 -2.66 18.02
N ASN A 63 -11.25 -3.27 18.48
CA ASN A 63 -10.21 -3.77 17.61
C ASN A 63 -10.59 -5.16 17.09
N ASN A 64 -11.62 -5.22 16.24
CA ASN A 64 -12.06 -6.46 15.63
C ASN A 64 -11.25 -6.71 14.36
N PHE A 65 -10.60 -7.87 14.32
CA PHE A 65 -9.92 -8.35 13.13
C PHE A 65 -10.96 -8.88 12.15
N PHE A 66 -11.00 -8.33 10.95
CA PHE A 66 -11.91 -8.76 9.89
C PHE A 66 -11.13 -9.50 8.81
N GLU A 67 -11.33 -10.81 8.67
CA GLU A 67 -10.66 -11.66 7.68
C GLU A 67 -11.50 -11.91 6.42
N GLY A 68 -12.62 -11.26 6.27
CA GLY A 68 -13.48 -11.47 5.12
C GLY A 68 -12.98 -10.78 3.85
N GLU A 69 -13.40 -11.29 2.69
CA GLU A 69 -13.27 -10.55 1.45
C GLU A 69 -14.27 -9.40 1.47
N SER A 70 -13.77 -8.18 1.53
CA SER A 70 -14.59 -6.99 1.36
C SER A 70 -14.23 -6.31 0.04
N GLN A 71 -15.18 -5.60 -0.54
CA GLN A 71 -14.91 -4.80 -1.72
C GLN A 71 -13.93 -3.69 -1.36
N SER A 72 -12.94 -3.49 -2.23
CA SER A 72 -11.99 -2.39 -2.08
C SER A 72 -12.70 -1.06 -2.32
N LYS A 73 -12.52 -0.13 -1.38
CA LYS A 73 -13.16 1.20 -1.46
C LYS A 73 -12.24 2.25 -2.06
N PHE A 74 -10.95 1.97 -2.10
CA PHE A 74 -9.94 2.84 -2.70
C PHE A 74 -8.77 1.99 -3.16
N LEU A 75 -7.86 2.60 -3.91
CA LEU A 75 -6.60 1.95 -4.26
C LEU A 75 -5.44 2.95 -4.12
N LEU A 76 -4.27 2.41 -3.90
CA LEU A 76 -3.02 3.18 -3.96
C LEU A 76 -2.43 2.99 -5.36
N GLN A 77 -2.21 4.08 -6.07
CA GLN A 77 -1.66 4.05 -7.41
C GLN A 77 -0.21 4.52 -7.38
N PHE A 78 0.70 3.68 -7.88
CA PHE A 78 2.11 3.99 -7.97
C PHE A 78 2.54 4.09 -9.44
N GLU A 79 3.03 5.26 -9.83
CA GLU A 79 3.67 5.39 -11.14
C GLU A 79 5.02 4.69 -11.11
N VAL A 80 5.28 3.87 -12.13
CA VAL A 80 6.54 3.16 -12.29
C VAL A 80 7.15 3.46 -13.66
N VAL A 81 8.45 3.24 -13.81
CA VAL A 81 9.13 3.46 -15.09
C VAL A 81 8.72 2.43 -16.12
N ASP A 82 8.56 1.18 -15.69
CA ASP A 82 8.23 0.04 -16.56
C ASP A 82 7.36 -0.95 -15.78
N VAL A 83 6.11 -1.09 -16.19
CA VAL A 83 5.13 -1.95 -15.49
C VAL A 83 5.56 -3.42 -15.54
N ASP A 84 6.03 -3.90 -16.69
CA ASP A 84 6.42 -5.30 -16.85
C ASP A 84 7.64 -5.67 -15.99
N LYS A 85 8.66 -4.81 -15.99
CA LYS A 85 9.84 -5.03 -15.14
C LYS A 85 9.50 -4.98 -13.67
N THR A 86 8.66 -4.04 -13.25
CA THR A 86 8.21 -3.93 -11.86
C THR A 86 7.40 -5.16 -11.47
N TYR A 87 6.49 -5.59 -12.34
CA TYR A 87 5.70 -6.81 -12.15
C TYR A 87 6.60 -8.02 -11.92
N ASN A 88 7.60 -8.24 -12.79
CA ASN A 88 8.51 -9.38 -12.65
C ASN A 88 9.31 -9.32 -11.35
N ARG A 89 9.83 -8.15 -10.99
CA ARG A 89 10.58 -7.94 -9.75
C ARG A 89 9.73 -8.22 -8.51
N LEU A 90 8.51 -7.72 -8.49
CA LEU A 90 7.61 -7.93 -7.34
C LEU A 90 7.20 -9.40 -7.22
N ARG A 91 6.97 -10.08 -8.33
CA ARG A 91 6.69 -11.53 -8.31
C ARG A 91 7.86 -12.33 -7.75
N GLU A 92 9.07 -11.98 -8.11
CA GLU A 92 10.30 -12.61 -7.56
C GLU A 92 10.41 -12.39 -6.06
N ASN A 93 9.81 -11.32 -5.54
CA ASN A 93 9.74 -11.02 -4.10
C ASN A 93 8.48 -11.56 -3.42
N GLY A 94 7.77 -12.47 -4.07
CA GLY A 94 6.65 -13.20 -3.47
C GLY A 94 5.28 -12.54 -3.62
N ILE A 95 5.16 -11.49 -4.43
CA ILE A 95 3.86 -10.83 -4.66
C ILE A 95 3.02 -11.66 -5.63
N GLU A 96 1.79 -11.94 -5.23
CA GLU A 96 0.77 -12.53 -6.11
C GLU A 96 -0.06 -11.41 -6.71
N PHE A 97 -0.08 -11.32 -8.04
CA PHE A 97 -0.84 -10.30 -8.74
C PHE A 97 -2.27 -10.76 -9.02
N ILE A 98 -3.21 -9.82 -8.89
CA ILE A 98 -4.62 -10.01 -9.27
C ILE A 98 -4.73 -9.96 -10.79
N THR A 99 -4.06 -8.99 -11.41
CA THR A 99 -4.02 -8.84 -12.87
C THR A 99 -2.58 -8.79 -13.35
N LYS A 100 -2.32 -9.38 -14.52
CA LYS A 100 -1.05 -9.24 -15.21
C LYS A 100 -0.95 -7.88 -15.88
N PRO A 101 0.26 -7.42 -16.26
CA PRO A 101 0.41 -6.20 -17.04
C PRO A 101 -0.46 -6.25 -18.30
N HIS A 102 -1.26 -5.21 -18.49
CA HIS A 102 -2.11 -5.08 -19.67
C HIS A 102 -2.42 -3.60 -19.94
N ASP A 103 -2.78 -3.31 -21.17
CA ASP A 103 -3.12 -1.96 -21.58
C ASP A 103 -4.62 -1.71 -21.43
N ARG A 104 -4.94 -0.59 -20.81
CA ARG A 104 -6.27 0.00 -20.79
C ARG A 104 -6.25 1.24 -21.69
N LYS A 105 -6.66 1.07 -22.93
CA LYS A 105 -6.60 2.14 -23.93
C LYS A 105 -7.48 3.33 -23.56
N GLU A 106 -8.65 3.05 -22.99
CA GLU A 106 -9.58 4.08 -22.51
C GLU A 106 -9.01 4.89 -21.35
N TRP A 107 -8.06 4.33 -20.59
CA TRP A 107 -7.34 5.02 -19.52
C TRP A 107 -5.95 5.52 -19.96
N ARG A 108 -5.57 5.23 -21.19
CA ARG A 108 -4.26 5.56 -21.76
C ARG A 108 -3.10 5.08 -20.88
N SER A 109 -3.24 3.89 -20.32
CA SER A 109 -2.23 3.40 -19.38
C SER A 109 -2.03 1.90 -19.49
N ARG A 110 -0.82 1.47 -19.14
CA ARG A 110 -0.49 0.08 -18.87
C ARG A 110 -0.49 -0.12 -17.36
N ILE A 111 -1.18 -1.15 -16.89
CA ILE A 111 -1.44 -1.36 -15.45
C ILE A 111 -1.27 -2.81 -15.04
N ALA A 112 -1.07 -3.01 -13.73
CA ALA A 112 -1.18 -4.31 -13.07
C ALA A 112 -1.59 -4.10 -11.62
N HIS A 113 -2.23 -5.09 -11.00
CA HIS A 113 -2.82 -4.96 -9.68
C HIS A 113 -2.37 -6.07 -8.73
N PHE A 114 -2.18 -5.70 -7.47
CA PHE A 114 -1.92 -6.62 -6.36
C PHE A 114 -2.45 -6.02 -5.06
N ARG A 115 -2.26 -6.73 -3.94
CA ARG A 115 -2.70 -6.25 -2.63
C ARG A 115 -1.55 -6.19 -1.65
N ASP A 116 -1.66 -5.25 -0.71
CA ASP A 116 -0.75 -5.20 0.43
C ASP A 116 -1.13 -6.26 1.48
N PRO A 117 -0.38 -6.41 2.59
CA PRO A 117 -0.70 -7.40 3.63
C PRO A 117 -2.07 -7.22 4.29
N ASP A 118 -2.62 -6.03 4.31
CA ASP A 118 -3.96 -5.73 4.83
C ASP A 118 -5.03 -5.77 3.74
N ARG A 119 -4.67 -6.28 2.55
CA ARG A 119 -5.54 -6.44 1.40
C ARG A 119 -5.98 -5.13 0.74
N ASN A 120 -5.27 -4.05 1.00
CA ASN A 120 -5.48 -2.81 0.26
C ASN A 120 -5.07 -3.00 -1.20
N LEU A 121 -5.92 -2.52 -2.10
CA LEU A 121 -5.67 -2.65 -3.53
C LEU A 121 -4.58 -1.68 -3.97
N ILE A 122 -3.62 -2.21 -4.72
CA ILE A 122 -2.50 -1.43 -5.26
C ILE A 122 -2.49 -1.59 -6.78
N GLU A 123 -2.29 -0.48 -7.47
CA GLU A 123 -2.09 -0.45 -8.92
C GLU A 123 -0.71 0.13 -9.21
N ILE A 124 0.06 -0.58 -10.01
CA ILE A 124 1.23 0.02 -10.67
C ILE A 124 0.83 0.42 -12.08
N TYR A 125 1.25 1.61 -12.50
CA TYR A 125 0.85 2.11 -13.80
C TYR A 125 1.96 2.92 -14.49
N LYS A 126 1.81 3.02 -15.80
CA LYS A 126 2.57 3.90 -16.67
C LYS A 126 1.67 4.36 -17.81
N MET A 127 1.71 5.64 -18.11
CA MET A 127 1.01 6.19 -19.29
C MET A 127 1.56 5.57 -20.57
N LEU A 128 0.66 5.24 -21.50
CA LEU A 128 1.02 4.75 -22.83
C LEU A 128 1.61 5.86 -23.69
#